data_47efba75ff67ada6c98ca9dd5f8d8689
#
_entry.id   47efba75ff67ada6c98ca9dd5f8d8689
#
_cell.length_a   1.000
_cell.length_b   1.000
_cell.length_c   1.000
_cell.angle_alpha   90.00
_cell.angle_beta   90.00
_cell.angle_gamma   90.00
#
_symmetry.space_group_name_H-M   'P 1'
#
loop_
_entity.id
_entity.type
_entity.pdbx_description
1 polymer ?
#
loop_
_entity_poly.entity_id
_entity_poly.type
_entity_poly.pdbx_seq_one_letter_code
_entity_poly.pdbx_strand_id
1 'polypeptide(L)'
;LAKRHIKLYLMLVPDKERVYSEYYPDGYTKVNEQAKIEQVYEFVGKYTDIPVVYPIKALEKAKKNHLLFYKTGTHWNHRGAYVAYLEMMKMLKKDYPELRVLKESDFNIAPQFSADEDISNALGLDAKSTFPKEDMTYDVFELKKPTTTVVHEFVNKKLKIETFDYVSSNPANKLKAIFYADSQFLRMSWYVAESFKKMQHIYVGYGRDFDIPYMAEDIEAFAPDILVVETGERFLNRLMKLEMPEQQ
;
A
#
# COMPACT_ATOMS: atom_id res chain seq x y z
N LEU A 1 -11.39 14.06 -12.68
CA LEU A 1 -12.00 13.20 -11.65
C LEU A 1 -13.30 13.83 -11.14
N ALA A 2 -13.30 15.08 -10.66
CA ALA A 2 -14.48 15.72 -10.08
C ALA A 2 -15.71 15.72 -10.99
N LYS A 3 -15.55 16.00 -12.29
CA LYS A 3 -16.65 15.93 -13.28
C LYS A 3 -17.27 14.54 -13.43
N ARG A 4 -16.56 13.48 -13.02
CA ARG A 4 -17.00 12.08 -13.06
C ARG A 4 -17.40 11.55 -11.68
N HIS A 5 -17.48 12.40 -10.66
CA HIS A 5 -17.75 12.06 -9.28
C HIS A 5 -16.79 11.02 -8.67
N ILE A 6 -15.55 10.95 -9.19
CA ILE A 6 -14.51 10.06 -8.69
C ILE A 6 -13.72 10.81 -7.62
N LYS A 7 -13.63 10.25 -6.42
CA LYS A 7 -12.87 10.83 -5.32
C LYS A 7 -11.46 10.25 -5.27
N LEU A 8 -10.47 11.16 -5.28
CA LEU A 8 -9.04 10.82 -5.19
C LEU A 8 -8.59 10.82 -3.73
N TYR A 9 -7.79 9.84 -3.37
CA TYR A 9 -7.11 9.70 -2.10
C TYR A 9 -5.64 9.41 -2.30
N LEU A 10 -4.81 9.89 -1.38
CA LEU A 10 -3.39 9.60 -1.37
C LEU A 10 -3.03 8.79 -0.12
N MET A 11 -2.29 7.71 -0.31
CA MET A 11 -1.69 6.93 0.77
C MET A 11 -0.17 6.99 0.67
N LEU A 12 0.47 7.54 1.68
CA LEU A 12 1.92 7.63 1.80
C LEU A 12 2.41 6.54 2.75
N VAL A 13 3.30 5.68 2.26
CA VAL A 13 3.81 4.54 3.03
C VAL A 13 5.21 4.84 3.53
N PRO A 14 5.44 4.86 4.86
CA PRO A 14 6.78 5.06 5.41
C PRO A 14 7.67 3.86 5.10
N ASP A 15 8.93 4.12 4.81
CA ASP A 15 9.94 3.07 4.73
C ASP A 15 10.22 2.46 6.11
N LYS A 16 10.73 1.23 6.12
CA LYS A 16 11.06 0.47 7.33
C LYS A 16 11.94 1.27 8.30
N GLU A 17 12.95 1.94 7.75
CA GLU A 17 13.91 2.74 8.51
C GLU A 17 13.23 3.93 9.22
N ARG A 18 12.13 4.44 8.65
CA ARG A 18 11.35 5.50 9.29
C ARG A 18 10.65 5.00 10.54
N VAL A 19 10.07 3.80 10.46
CA VAL A 19 9.35 3.20 11.58
C VAL A 19 10.31 2.69 12.67
N TYR A 20 11.47 2.20 12.27
CA TYR A 20 12.48 1.61 13.15
C TYR A 20 13.78 2.44 13.19
N SER A 21 13.64 3.76 13.34
CA SER A 21 14.77 4.69 13.33
C SER A 21 15.76 4.47 14.47
N GLU A 22 15.36 3.77 15.53
CA GLU A 22 16.23 3.37 16.64
C GLU A 22 17.33 2.37 16.26
N TYR A 23 17.22 1.75 15.08
CA TYR A 23 18.24 0.82 14.57
C TYR A 23 19.22 1.45 13.57
N TYR A 24 19.18 2.77 13.38
CA TYR A 24 20.23 3.44 12.61
C TYR A 24 21.59 3.24 13.26
N PRO A 25 22.66 3.05 12.47
CA PRO A 25 24.01 2.96 13.00
C PRO A 25 24.40 4.20 13.79
N ASP A 26 25.25 4.01 14.81
CA ASP A 26 25.85 5.12 15.54
C ASP A 26 26.59 6.08 14.60
N GLY A 27 26.44 7.37 14.81
CA GLY A 27 27.05 8.40 13.97
C GLY A 27 26.25 8.79 12.73
N TYR A 28 25.07 8.17 12.50
CA TYR A 28 24.17 8.59 11.45
C TYR A 28 23.53 9.94 11.80
N THR A 29 23.82 10.96 11.01
CA THR A 29 23.31 12.31 11.23
C THR A 29 22.13 12.59 10.28
N LYS A 30 21.01 13.01 10.83
CA LYS A 30 19.91 13.53 10.01
C LYS A 30 20.36 14.80 9.29
N VAL A 31 20.23 14.82 7.97
CA VAL A 31 20.54 15.99 7.14
C VAL A 31 19.39 17.02 7.22
N ASN A 32 18.17 16.56 7.46
CA ASN A 32 16.99 17.40 7.59
C ASN A 32 16.10 16.85 8.72
N GLU A 33 15.54 17.75 9.53
CA GLU A 33 14.62 17.37 10.60
C GLU A 33 13.34 16.75 10.07
N GLN A 34 12.84 17.25 8.92
CA GLN A 34 11.62 16.77 8.29
C GLN A 34 11.94 15.92 7.06
N ALA A 35 11.44 14.70 7.03
CA ALA A 35 11.58 13.81 5.90
C ALA A 35 10.76 14.27 4.68
N LYS A 36 11.17 13.86 3.48
CA LYS A 36 10.45 14.20 2.25
C LYS A 36 8.96 13.77 2.30
N ILE A 37 8.68 12.60 2.82
CA ILE A 37 7.32 12.09 2.93
C ILE A 37 6.46 12.95 3.86
N GLU A 38 7.03 13.46 4.93
CA GLU A 38 6.34 14.36 5.86
C GLU A 38 6.06 15.70 5.21
N GLN A 39 7.01 16.23 4.42
CA GLN A 39 6.80 17.46 3.64
C GLN A 39 5.67 17.28 2.62
N VAL A 40 5.62 16.14 1.91
CA VAL A 40 4.52 15.83 0.98
C VAL A 40 3.20 15.70 1.72
N TYR A 41 3.18 15.00 2.86
CA TYR A 41 1.98 14.85 3.68
C TYR A 41 1.41 16.20 4.12
N GLU A 42 2.27 17.08 4.65
CA GLU A 42 1.87 18.42 5.09
C GLU A 42 1.44 19.30 3.92
N PHE A 43 2.18 19.26 2.80
CA PHE A 43 1.86 20.01 1.60
C PHE A 43 0.48 19.65 1.07
N VAL A 44 0.21 18.35 0.88
CA VAL A 44 -1.08 17.86 0.37
C VAL A 44 -2.20 18.28 1.32
N GLY A 45 -2.03 18.06 2.63
CA GLY A 45 -3.04 18.41 3.63
C GLY A 45 -3.30 19.90 3.78
N LYS A 46 -2.32 20.75 3.45
CA LYS A 46 -2.44 22.21 3.56
C LYS A 46 -2.95 22.89 2.29
N TYR A 47 -2.56 22.39 1.13
CA TYR A 47 -2.76 23.10 -0.13
C TYR A 47 -3.72 22.41 -1.10
N THR A 48 -4.28 21.26 -0.73
CA THR A 48 -5.25 20.53 -1.55
C THR A 48 -6.40 19.99 -0.72
N ASP A 49 -7.51 19.66 -1.40
CA ASP A 49 -8.65 18.96 -0.80
C ASP A 49 -8.51 17.43 -0.90
N ILE A 50 -7.35 16.91 -1.31
CA ILE A 50 -7.11 15.48 -1.45
C ILE A 50 -6.90 14.87 -0.05
N PRO A 51 -7.77 13.97 0.41
CA PRO A 51 -7.53 13.26 1.67
C PRO A 51 -6.25 12.43 1.56
N VAL A 52 -5.37 12.61 2.55
CA VAL A 52 -4.09 11.91 2.61
C VAL A 52 -3.97 11.14 3.91
N VAL A 53 -3.49 9.90 3.81
CA VAL A 53 -3.13 9.07 4.96
C VAL A 53 -1.63 8.78 4.97
N TYR A 54 -1.02 8.97 6.14
CA TYR A 54 0.36 8.60 6.44
C TYR A 54 0.36 7.87 7.78
N PRO A 55 0.42 6.51 7.78
CA PRO A 55 0.12 5.70 8.96
C PRO A 55 1.25 5.63 9.98
N ILE A 56 2.26 6.52 9.91
CA ILE A 56 3.48 6.46 10.75
C ILE A 56 3.17 6.34 12.25
N LYS A 57 2.27 7.19 12.79
CA LYS A 57 1.93 7.18 14.22
C LYS A 57 1.28 5.88 14.67
N ALA A 58 0.44 5.28 13.80
CA ALA A 58 -0.19 4.00 14.10
C ALA A 58 0.84 2.86 14.08
N LEU A 59 1.77 2.87 13.12
CA LEU A 59 2.87 1.92 13.04
C LEU A 59 3.82 2.04 14.23
N GLU A 60 4.24 3.27 14.61
CA GLU A 60 5.09 3.49 15.79
C GLU A 60 4.43 3.04 17.10
N LYS A 61 3.13 3.17 17.21
CA LYS A 61 2.37 2.65 18.34
C LYS A 61 2.35 1.12 18.34
N ALA A 62 2.07 0.52 17.18
CA ALA A 62 1.91 -0.93 17.06
C ALA A 62 3.25 -1.69 17.19
N LYS A 63 4.38 -1.10 16.75
CA LYS A 63 5.71 -1.72 16.84
C LYS A 63 6.14 -2.05 18.29
N LYS A 64 5.52 -1.41 19.27
CA LYS A 64 5.81 -1.69 20.69
C LYS A 64 5.41 -3.11 21.12
N ASN A 65 4.43 -3.70 20.41
CA ASN A 65 3.87 -5.00 20.75
C ASN A 65 4.02 -6.02 19.62
N HIS A 66 4.35 -5.60 18.41
CA HIS A 66 4.38 -6.45 17.22
C HIS A 66 5.54 -6.09 16.31
N LEU A 67 6.15 -7.08 15.69
CA LEU A 67 7.04 -6.86 14.57
C LEU A 67 6.20 -6.54 13.33
N LEU A 68 6.47 -5.40 12.68
CA LEU A 68 5.63 -4.87 11.59
C LEU A 68 6.25 -5.01 10.20
N PHE A 69 7.55 -5.26 10.12
CA PHE A 69 8.30 -5.41 8.87
C PHE A 69 9.09 -6.72 8.89
N TYR A 70 9.33 -7.27 7.70
CA TYR A 70 10.23 -8.41 7.57
C TYR A 70 11.67 -8.00 7.94
N LYS A 71 12.38 -8.83 8.71
CA LYS A 71 13.76 -8.52 9.11
C LYS A 71 14.71 -8.51 7.91
N THR A 72 14.48 -9.39 6.95
CA THR A 72 15.33 -9.63 5.78
C THR A 72 14.89 -8.86 4.52
N GLY A 73 13.80 -8.10 4.62
CA GLY A 73 13.20 -7.36 3.52
C GLY A 73 12.83 -5.93 3.86
N THR A 74 12.44 -5.16 2.84
CA THR A 74 12.01 -3.77 2.96
C THR A 74 10.51 -3.62 3.19
N HIS A 75 9.74 -4.69 2.98
CA HIS A 75 8.29 -4.64 3.09
C HIS A 75 7.81 -4.79 4.54
N TRP A 76 6.68 -4.17 4.85
CA TRP A 76 5.92 -4.58 6.03
C TRP A 76 5.43 -6.03 5.89
N ASN A 77 5.28 -6.70 7.03
CA ASN A 77 4.63 -7.99 7.10
C ASN A 77 3.09 -7.82 7.16
N HIS A 78 2.34 -8.90 7.29
CA HIS A 78 0.88 -8.84 7.35
C HIS A 78 0.36 -7.97 8.51
N ARG A 79 1.07 -7.96 9.66
CA ARG A 79 0.70 -7.13 10.83
C ARG A 79 0.86 -5.64 10.52
N GLY A 80 1.99 -5.25 9.93
CA GLY A 80 2.24 -3.87 9.51
C GLY A 80 1.25 -3.40 8.45
N ALA A 81 1.03 -4.24 7.42
CA ALA A 81 0.04 -3.97 6.38
C ALA A 81 -1.38 -3.78 6.95
N TYR A 82 -1.77 -4.62 7.94
CA TYR A 82 -3.08 -4.50 8.59
C TYR A 82 -3.23 -3.20 9.39
N VAL A 83 -2.20 -2.76 10.10
CA VAL A 83 -2.21 -1.46 10.80
C VAL A 83 -2.41 -0.31 9.80
N ALA A 84 -1.69 -0.33 8.69
CA ALA A 84 -1.83 0.67 7.63
C ALA A 84 -3.20 0.62 6.95
N TYR A 85 -3.74 -0.58 6.71
CA TYR A 85 -5.10 -0.80 6.23
C TYR A 85 -6.15 -0.12 7.10
N LEU A 86 -6.06 -0.27 8.42
CA LEU A 86 -7.03 0.36 9.33
C LEU A 86 -7.05 1.87 9.22
N GLU A 87 -5.88 2.52 9.10
CA GLU A 87 -5.80 3.97 8.91
C GLU A 87 -6.33 4.41 7.55
N MET A 88 -6.05 3.66 6.48
CA MET A 88 -6.62 3.91 5.15
C MET A 88 -8.15 3.78 5.17
N MET A 89 -8.68 2.71 5.73
CA MET A 89 -10.12 2.50 5.81
C MET A 89 -10.82 3.55 6.66
N LYS A 90 -10.18 4.00 7.74
CA LYS A 90 -10.68 5.12 8.56
C LYS A 90 -10.78 6.42 7.75
N MET A 91 -9.84 6.67 6.84
CA MET A 91 -9.89 7.81 5.93
C MET A 91 -11.04 7.66 4.93
N LEU A 92 -11.13 6.52 4.24
CA LEU A 92 -12.17 6.26 3.23
C LEU A 92 -13.58 6.30 3.82
N LYS A 93 -13.78 5.80 5.04
CA LYS A 93 -15.08 5.79 5.72
C LYS A 93 -15.63 7.16 6.08
N LYS A 94 -14.85 8.21 6.04
CA LYS A 94 -15.36 9.57 6.23
C LYS A 94 -16.34 9.96 5.11
N ASP A 95 -16.10 9.44 3.91
CA ASP A 95 -16.89 9.74 2.73
C ASP A 95 -17.82 8.57 2.33
N TYR A 96 -17.42 7.33 2.68
CA TYR A 96 -18.12 6.10 2.36
C TYR A 96 -18.34 5.27 3.65
N PRO A 97 -19.24 5.70 4.55
CA PRO A 97 -19.45 5.06 5.86
C PRO A 97 -19.90 3.60 5.77
N GLU A 98 -20.48 3.19 4.63
CA GLU A 98 -20.91 1.83 4.34
C GLU A 98 -19.79 0.84 4.08
N LEU A 99 -18.56 1.32 3.81
CA LEU A 99 -17.41 0.43 3.57
C LEU A 99 -17.19 -0.52 4.75
N ARG A 100 -17.15 -1.81 4.45
CA ARG A 100 -16.80 -2.84 5.42
C ARG A 100 -15.34 -2.69 5.83
N VAL A 101 -15.08 -2.67 7.13
CA VAL A 101 -13.73 -2.76 7.68
C VAL A 101 -13.57 -4.11 8.34
N LEU A 102 -12.60 -4.88 7.90
CA LEU A 102 -12.26 -6.18 8.48
C LEU A 102 -11.60 -5.99 9.84
N LYS A 103 -12.02 -6.82 10.79
CA LYS A 103 -11.43 -6.91 12.15
C LYS A 103 -10.48 -8.10 12.21
N GLU A 104 -9.60 -8.14 13.20
CA GLU A 104 -8.74 -9.32 13.41
C GLU A 104 -9.55 -10.63 13.55
N SER A 105 -10.76 -10.55 14.10
CA SER A 105 -11.68 -11.69 14.18
C SER A 105 -12.13 -12.26 12.83
N ASP A 106 -11.96 -11.52 11.73
CA ASP A 106 -12.27 -12.00 10.37
C ASP A 106 -11.14 -12.87 9.79
N PHE A 107 -9.99 -12.94 10.48
CA PHE A 107 -8.82 -13.69 10.03
C PHE A 107 -8.50 -14.87 10.95
N ASN A 108 -7.90 -15.91 10.36
CA ASN A 108 -7.04 -16.85 11.05
C ASN A 108 -5.65 -16.22 11.09
N ILE A 109 -5.15 -15.96 12.29
CA ILE A 109 -3.82 -15.35 12.48
C ILE A 109 -2.95 -16.39 13.16
N ALA A 110 -1.87 -16.77 12.50
CA ALA A 110 -0.93 -17.76 13.04
C ALA A 110 0.51 -17.40 12.67
N PRO A 111 1.48 -17.68 13.56
CA PRO A 111 2.88 -17.49 13.24
C PRO A 111 3.32 -18.50 12.16
N GLN A 112 3.89 -18.00 11.08
CA GLN A 112 4.43 -18.81 10.00
C GLN A 112 5.81 -18.31 9.58
N PHE A 113 6.66 -19.24 9.19
CA PHE A 113 7.93 -18.91 8.56
C PHE A 113 7.66 -18.22 7.22
N SER A 114 8.16 -17.00 7.07
CA SER A 114 8.04 -16.23 5.85
C SER A 114 9.27 -15.35 5.68
N ALA A 115 9.89 -15.40 4.52
CA ALA A 115 11.00 -14.54 4.18
C ALA A 115 10.56 -13.57 3.09
N ASP A 116 10.78 -12.29 3.34
CA ASP A 116 10.89 -11.26 2.31
C ASP A 116 12.40 -10.98 2.18
N GLU A 117 12.94 -11.34 1.03
CA GLU A 117 14.38 -11.52 0.87
C GLU A 117 15.04 -10.42 0.03
N ASP A 118 14.37 -9.29 -0.21
CA ASP A 118 14.91 -8.26 -1.11
C ASP A 118 16.21 -7.61 -0.57
N ILE A 119 16.33 -7.40 0.75
CA ILE A 119 17.55 -6.89 1.36
C ILE A 119 18.63 -7.99 1.42
N SER A 120 18.30 -9.18 1.89
CA SER A 120 19.26 -10.28 1.99
C SER A 120 19.80 -10.66 0.62
N ASN A 121 18.95 -10.72 -0.41
CA ASN A 121 19.37 -10.99 -1.79
C ASN A 121 20.28 -9.88 -2.34
N ALA A 122 19.98 -8.61 -2.06
CA ALA A 122 20.85 -7.49 -2.45
C ALA A 122 22.25 -7.57 -1.80
N LEU A 123 22.34 -8.20 -0.63
CA LEU A 123 23.61 -8.45 0.07
C LEU A 123 24.28 -9.79 -0.32
N GLY A 124 23.66 -10.56 -1.24
CA GLY A 124 24.15 -11.89 -1.62
C GLY A 124 24.01 -12.95 -0.54
N LEU A 125 23.07 -12.76 0.41
CA LEU A 125 22.81 -13.67 1.51
C LEU A 125 21.57 -14.52 1.22
N ASP A 126 21.67 -15.82 1.44
CA ASP A 126 20.50 -16.67 1.54
C ASP A 126 19.89 -16.53 2.95
N ALA A 127 18.75 -15.84 3.04
CA ALA A 127 18.13 -15.55 4.33
C ALA A 127 17.82 -16.82 5.13
N LYS A 128 17.38 -17.89 4.46
CA LYS A 128 16.95 -19.15 5.12
C LYS A 128 18.09 -19.90 5.79
N SER A 129 19.30 -19.80 5.22
CA SER A 129 20.51 -20.43 5.79
C SER A 129 21.30 -19.50 6.70
N THR A 130 21.10 -18.18 6.57
CA THR A 130 21.89 -17.16 7.29
C THR A 130 21.26 -16.77 8.63
N PHE A 131 19.93 -16.69 8.69
CA PHE A 131 19.21 -16.19 9.86
C PHE A 131 18.45 -17.29 10.59
N PRO A 132 18.32 -17.20 11.95
CA PRO A 132 17.50 -18.13 12.71
C PRO A 132 16.04 -18.13 12.24
N LYS A 133 15.39 -19.29 12.26
CA LYS A 133 14.00 -19.44 11.82
C LYS A 133 13.04 -18.55 12.63
N GLU A 134 13.33 -18.36 13.90
CA GLU A 134 12.56 -17.52 14.81
C GLU A 134 12.54 -16.06 14.34
N ASP A 135 13.65 -15.59 13.77
CA ASP A 135 13.78 -14.24 13.24
C ASP A 135 12.98 -14.02 11.97
N MET A 136 12.55 -15.08 11.31
CA MET A 136 11.75 -15.08 10.10
C MET A 136 10.35 -15.68 10.30
N THR A 137 9.87 -15.70 11.53
CA THR A 137 8.51 -16.15 11.87
C THR A 137 7.64 -14.93 12.17
N TYR A 138 6.55 -14.78 11.42
CA TYR A 138 5.66 -13.62 11.46
C TYR A 138 4.21 -14.06 11.53
N ASP A 139 3.35 -13.21 12.11
CA ASP A 139 1.90 -13.39 12.02
C ASP A 139 1.44 -13.33 10.58
N VAL A 140 0.89 -14.43 10.07
CA VAL A 140 0.25 -14.48 8.75
C VAL A 140 -1.26 -14.41 8.93
N PHE A 141 -1.90 -13.54 8.17
CA PHE A 141 -3.33 -13.30 8.18
C PHE A 141 -3.97 -14.03 7.01
N GLU A 142 -4.97 -14.86 7.28
CA GLU A 142 -5.76 -15.57 6.28
C GLU A 142 -7.25 -15.30 6.52
N LEU A 143 -7.98 -14.87 5.51
CA LEU A 143 -9.41 -14.63 5.64
C LEU A 143 -10.16 -15.92 5.98
N LYS A 144 -10.99 -15.88 7.02
CA LYS A 144 -11.87 -17.01 7.38
C LYS A 144 -12.95 -17.27 6.32
N LYS A 145 -13.44 -16.22 5.70
CA LYS A 145 -14.55 -16.28 4.73
C LYS A 145 -14.29 -15.26 3.61
N PRO A 146 -13.38 -15.55 2.66
CA PRO A 146 -13.18 -14.68 1.51
C PRO A 146 -14.41 -14.65 0.63
N THR A 147 -14.76 -13.47 0.12
CA THR A 147 -15.86 -13.25 -0.80
C THR A 147 -15.39 -12.74 -2.15
N THR A 148 -14.11 -12.47 -2.30
CA THR A 148 -13.51 -11.97 -3.53
C THR A 148 -12.79 -13.08 -4.29
N THR A 149 -12.86 -13.00 -5.62
CA THR A 149 -11.99 -13.72 -6.55
C THR A 149 -11.04 -12.72 -7.19
N VAL A 150 -9.86 -13.16 -7.57
CA VAL A 150 -8.85 -12.33 -8.22
C VAL A 150 -8.42 -12.94 -9.55
N VAL A 151 -8.28 -12.08 -10.56
CA VAL A 151 -7.59 -12.38 -11.82
C VAL A 151 -6.37 -11.49 -11.89
N HIS A 152 -5.19 -12.12 -12.09
CA HIS A 152 -3.92 -11.42 -12.26
C HIS A 152 -3.52 -11.46 -13.73
N GLU A 153 -3.29 -10.30 -14.32
CA GLU A 153 -2.92 -10.16 -15.72
C GLU A 153 -1.74 -9.21 -15.92
N PHE A 154 -0.91 -9.53 -16.91
CA PHE A 154 0.09 -8.61 -17.44
C PHE A 154 -0.53 -7.80 -18.57
N VAL A 155 -1.05 -6.62 -18.25
CA VAL A 155 -1.71 -5.74 -19.23
C VAL A 155 -0.73 -5.19 -20.25
N ASN A 156 0.51 -4.94 -19.83
CA ASN A 156 1.57 -4.49 -20.74
C ASN A 156 2.90 -5.16 -20.41
N LYS A 157 3.24 -6.24 -21.15
CA LYS A 157 4.49 -6.98 -20.96
C LYS A 157 5.74 -6.12 -21.19
N LYS A 158 5.69 -5.14 -22.09
CA LYS A 158 6.81 -4.22 -22.38
C LYS A 158 7.04 -3.25 -21.22
N LEU A 159 5.98 -2.69 -20.69
CA LEU A 159 6.01 -1.81 -19.53
C LEU A 159 5.96 -2.58 -18.20
N LYS A 160 5.75 -3.91 -18.24
CA LYS A 160 5.55 -4.79 -17.08
C LYS A 160 4.44 -4.26 -16.15
N ILE A 161 3.35 -3.71 -16.64
CA ILE A 161 2.19 -3.32 -15.84
C ILE A 161 1.42 -4.58 -15.52
N GLU A 162 1.25 -4.82 -14.23
CA GLU A 162 0.47 -5.93 -13.71
C GLU A 162 -0.80 -5.38 -13.10
N THR A 163 -1.92 -6.03 -13.39
CA THR A 163 -3.20 -5.71 -12.77
C THR A 163 -3.72 -6.91 -12.01
N PHE A 164 -4.33 -6.62 -10.88
CA PHE A 164 -5.04 -7.58 -10.05
C PHE A 164 -6.49 -7.12 -9.98
N ASP A 165 -7.36 -7.82 -10.69
CA ASP A 165 -8.79 -7.53 -10.75
C ASP A 165 -9.54 -8.38 -9.75
N TYR A 166 -10.12 -7.74 -8.74
CA TYR A 166 -10.88 -8.38 -7.67
C TYR A 166 -12.37 -8.16 -7.90
N VAL A 167 -13.14 -9.24 -7.80
CA VAL A 167 -14.61 -9.21 -7.89
C VAL A 167 -15.20 -9.88 -6.67
N SER A 168 -16.01 -9.14 -5.92
CA SER A 168 -16.68 -9.64 -4.72
C SER A 168 -18.05 -10.24 -5.03
N SER A 169 -18.32 -11.40 -4.46
CA SER A 169 -19.65 -12.03 -4.43
C SER A 169 -20.54 -11.47 -3.31
N ASN A 170 -20.00 -10.61 -2.42
CA ASN A 170 -20.78 -10.02 -1.34
C ASN A 170 -21.77 -8.98 -1.87
N PRO A 171 -23.10 -9.21 -1.76
CA PRO A 171 -24.12 -8.30 -2.30
C PRO A 171 -24.19 -6.95 -1.57
N ALA A 172 -23.62 -6.85 -0.37
CA ALA A 172 -23.54 -5.59 0.37
C ALA A 172 -22.54 -4.60 -0.24
N ASN A 173 -21.49 -5.09 -0.92
CA ASN A 173 -20.50 -4.25 -1.56
C ASN A 173 -21.07 -3.61 -2.83
N LYS A 174 -21.02 -2.28 -2.93
CA LYS A 174 -21.58 -1.53 -4.07
C LYS A 174 -20.50 -0.75 -4.84
N LEU A 175 -19.46 -0.29 -4.14
CA LEU A 175 -18.46 0.62 -4.66
C LEU A 175 -17.41 -0.11 -5.49
N LYS A 176 -16.88 0.61 -6.48
CA LYS A 176 -15.73 0.21 -7.29
C LYS A 176 -14.53 1.09 -6.96
N ALA A 177 -13.35 0.49 -6.85
CA ALA A 177 -12.12 1.23 -6.56
C ALA A 177 -10.98 0.84 -7.49
N ILE A 178 -10.16 1.82 -7.86
CA ILE A 178 -8.83 1.60 -8.45
C ILE A 178 -7.77 2.01 -7.43
N PHE A 179 -6.76 1.17 -7.29
CA PHE A 179 -5.55 1.44 -6.53
C PHE A 179 -4.36 1.43 -7.49
N TYR A 180 -3.76 2.58 -7.70
CA TYR A 180 -2.40 2.67 -8.26
C TYR A 180 -1.43 2.57 -7.11
N ALA A 181 -0.75 1.44 -7.00
CA ALA A 181 0.00 1.14 -5.79
C ALA A 181 1.26 0.32 -6.06
N ASP A 182 2.24 0.44 -5.19
CA ASP A 182 3.48 -0.31 -5.28
C ASP A 182 3.42 -1.67 -4.55
N SER A 183 4.58 -2.30 -4.36
CA SER A 183 4.69 -3.63 -3.75
C SER A 183 4.25 -3.69 -2.28
N GLN A 184 4.20 -2.56 -1.58
CA GLN A 184 3.69 -2.52 -0.21
C GLN A 184 2.20 -2.88 -0.17
N PHE A 185 1.42 -2.40 -1.14
CA PHE A 185 -0.01 -2.67 -1.22
C PHE A 185 -0.32 -4.14 -1.51
N LEU A 186 0.56 -4.89 -2.19
CA LEU A 186 0.38 -6.33 -2.44
C LEU A 186 0.15 -7.13 -1.14
N ARG A 187 0.69 -6.66 -0.01
CA ARG A 187 0.54 -7.34 1.28
C ARG A 187 -0.86 -7.19 1.90
N MET A 188 -1.70 -6.30 1.35
CA MET A 188 -3.05 -6.05 1.85
C MET A 188 -4.14 -6.04 0.78
N SER A 189 -3.80 -6.02 -0.51
CA SER A 189 -4.76 -5.87 -1.61
C SER A 189 -5.90 -6.89 -1.56
N TRP A 190 -5.60 -8.15 -1.25
CA TRP A 190 -6.56 -9.25 -1.22
C TRP A 190 -7.65 -9.11 -0.14
N TYR A 191 -7.36 -8.49 1.01
CA TYR A 191 -8.38 -8.23 2.02
C TYR A 191 -8.97 -6.80 1.93
N VAL A 192 -8.26 -5.84 1.37
CA VAL A 192 -8.82 -4.54 1.00
C VAL A 192 -9.97 -4.74 0.02
N ALA A 193 -9.79 -5.64 -0.94
CA ALA A 193 -10.78 -5.97 -1.96
C ALA A 193 -12.14 -6.45 -1.38
N GLU A 194 -12.13 -7.04 -0.19
CA GLU A 194 -13.37 -7.49 0.51
C GLU A 194 -14.35 -6.32 0.82
N SER A 195 -13.88 -5.08 0.74
CA SER A 195 -14.69 -3.88 0.98
C SER A 195 -15.40 -3.36 -0.27
N PHE A 196 -15.07 -3.88 -1.46
CA PHE A 196 -15.54 -3.35 -2.74
C PHE A 196 -16.31 -4.39 -3.56
N LYS A 197 -17.22 -3.92 -4.41
CA LYS A 197 -17.89 -4.76 -5.42
C LYS A 197 -16.88 -5.22 -6.48
N LYS A 198 -16.04 -4.27 -6.93
CA LYS A 198 -14.91 -4.51 -7.80
C LYS A 198 -13.75 -3.64 -7.35
N MET A 199 -12.58 -4.20 -7.33
CA MET A 199 -11.34 -3.45 -7.07
C MET A 199 -10.31 -3.83 -8.12
N GLN A 200 -9.64 -2.85 -8.68
CA GLN A 200 -8.47 -3.06 -9.52
C GLN A 200 -7.25 -2.50 -8.82
N HIS A 201 -6.25 -3.34 -8.62
CA HIS A 201 -4.93 -2.91 -8.20
C HIS A 201 -4.02 -2.91 -9.42
N ILE A 202 -3.62 -1.72 -9.83
CA ILE A 202 -2.65 -1.51 -10.90
C ILE A 202 -1.29 -1.36 -10.24
N TYR A 203 -0.47 -2.38 -10.39
CA TYR A 203 0.83 -2.44 -9.75
C TYR A 203 1.82 -1.52 -10.45
N VAL A 204 2.23 -0.47 -9.76
CA VAL A 204 3.27 0.46 -10.20
C VAL A 204 4.62 0.00 -9.65
N GLY A 205 5.19 -1.01 -10.28
CA GLY A 205 6.41 -1.69 -9.82
C GLY A 205 7.69 -0.85 -9.95
N TYR A 206 8.80 -1.47 -9.59
CA TYR A 206 10.13 -0.88 -9.60
C TYR A 206 10.49 -0.31 -10.99
N GLY A 207 10.95 0.95 -11.04
CA GLY A 207 11.43 1.59 -12.28
C GLY A 207 10.35 2.25 -13.14
N ARG A 208 9.12 2.44 -12.62
CA ARG A 208 8.04 3.08 -13.35
C ARG A 208 7.60 4.37 -12.71
N ASP A 209 7.37 5.33 -13.56
CA ASP A 209 6.69 6.56 -13.22
C ASP A 209 5.18 6.36 -13.40
N PHE A 210 4.37 7.12 -12.68
CA PHE A 210 2.93 7.19 -12.93
C PHE A 210 2.73 7.79 -14.34
N ASP A 211 2.02 7.07 -15.20
CA ASP A 211 1.69 7.56 -16.54
C ASP A 211 0.24 8.04 -16.56
N ILE A 212 0.06 9.36 -16.59
CA ILE A 212 -1.26 9.99 -16.55
C ILE A 212 -2.17 9.57 -17.71
N PRO A 213 -1.72 9.45 -18.97
CA PRO A 213 -2.56 8.94 -20.05
C PRO A 213 -3.10 7.54 -19.79
N TYR A 214 -2.25 6.61 -19.34
CA TYR A 214 -2.72 5.27 -18.98
C TYR A 214 -3.72 5.29 -17.82
N MET A 215 -3.44 6.08 -16.78
CA MET A 215 -4.38 6.26 -15.68
C MET A 215 -5.74 6.78 -16.16
N ALA A 216 -5.79 7.66 -17.15
CA ALA A 216 -7.03 8.17 -17.72
C ALA A 216 -7.82 7.10 -18.45
N GLU A 217 -7.15 6.25 -19.24
CA GLU A 217 -7.77 5.13 -19.96
C GLU A 217 -8.33 4.07 -18.99
N ASP A 218 -7.57 3.69 -17.96
CA ASP A 218 -8.02 2.74 -16.94
C ASP A 218 -9.22 3.26 -16.18
N ILE A 219 -9.20 4.54 -15.77
CA ILE A 219 -10.32 5.20 -15.08
C ILE A 219 -11.57 5.23 -15.96
N GLU A 220 -11.39 5.50 -17.27
CA GLU A 220 -12.52 5.51 -18.20
C GLU A 220 -13.13 4.14 -18.38
N ALA A 221 -12.31 3.11 -18.58
CA ALA A 221 -12.75 1.74 -18.79
C ALA A 221 -13.39 1.12 -17.54
N PHE A 222 -12.81 1.35 -16.36
CA PHE A 222 -13.29 0.76 -15.12
C PHE A 222 -14.44 1.56 -14.47
N ALA A 223 -14.46 2.89 -14.65
CA ALA A 223 -15.40 3.83 -14.04
C ALA A 223 -15.51 3.62 -12.50
N PRO A 224 -14.43 3.90 -11.74
CA PRO A 224 -14.41 3.71 -10.29
C PRO A 224 -15.20 4.83 -9.58
N ASP A 225 -15.64 4.55 -8.36
CA ASP A 225 -16.12 5.56 -7.41
C ASP A 225 -14.96 6.17 -6.62
N ILE A 226 -13.94 5.35 -6.37
CA ILE A 226 -12.78 5.67 -5.53
C ILE A 226 -11.50 5.42 -6.31
N LEU A 227 -10.60 6.39 -6.27
CA LEU A 227 -9.23 6.28 -6.78
C LEU A 227 -8.26 6.50 -5.65
N VAL A 228 -7.39 5.53 -5.39
CA VAL A 228 -6.31 5.65 -4.40
C VAL A 228 -4.98 5.57 -5.13
N VAL A 229 -4.13 6.56 -4.89
CA VAL A 229 -2.72 6.51 -5.27
C VAL A 229 -1.92 6.19 -4.01
N GLU A 230 -1.24 5.06 -4.01
CA GLU A 230 -0.34 4.67 -2.92
C GLU A 230 1.10 4.72 -3.40
N THR A 231 1.99 5.24 -2.56
CA THR A 231 3.42 5.28 -2.86
C THR A 231 4.27 5.17 -1.60
N GLY A 232 5.28 4.31 -1.66
CA GLY A 232 6.31 4.23 -0.65
C GLY A 232 7.23 5.46 -0.63
N GLU A 233 7.78 5.79 0.54
CA GLU A 233 8.68 6.94 0.76
C GLU A 233 9.83 6.98 -0.25
N ARG A 234 10.42 5.82 -0.54
CA ARG A 234 11.52 5.66 -1.52
C ARG A 234 11.12 6.01 -2.96
N PHE A 235 9.83 6.00 -3.25
CA PHE A 235 9.30 6.21 -4.60
C PHE A 235 8.62 7.57 -4.80
N LEU A 236 8.66 8.46 -3.81
CA LEU A 236 8.05 9.81 -3.90
C LEU A 236 8.51 10.62 -5.12
N ASN A 237 9.75 10.40 -5.58
CA ASN A 237 10.26 11.08 -6.79
C ASN A 237 9.43 10.75 -8.04
N ARG A 238 8.65 9.67 -8.06
CA ARG A 238 7.76 9.32 -9.17
C ARG A 238 6.58 10.30 -9.28
N LEU A 239 6.04 10.74 -8.13
CA LEU A 239 4.99 11.75 -8.12
C LEU A 239 5.48 13.11 -8.63
N MET A 240 6.78 13.41 -8.46
CA MET A 240 7.40 14.67 -8.90
C MET A 240 7.66 14.74 -10.38
N LYS A 241 7.62 13.61 -11.10
CA LYS A 241 7.84 13.52 -12.55
C LYS A 241 6.55 13.58 -13.37
N LEU A 242 5.40 13.76 -12.72
CA LEU A 242 4.14 13.92 -13.40
C LEU A 242 4.15 15.27 -14.13
N GLU A 243 4.45 15.24 -15.43
CA GLU A 243 4.27 16.40 -16.30
C GLU A 243 2.78 16.67 -16.44
N MET A 244 2.38 17.88 -16.07
CA MET A 244 1.02 18.31 -16.37
C MET A 244 0.88 18.43 -17.89
N PRO A 245 -0.16 17.83 -18.51
CA PRO A 245 -0.40 18.05 -19.92
C PRO A 245 -0.53 19.56 -20.13
N GLU A 246 0.16 20.08 -21.17
CA GLU A 246 0.02 21.47 -21.57
C GLU A 246 -1.47 21.77 -21.75
N GLN A 247 -1.94 22.81 -21.06
CA GLN A 247 -3.34 23.25 -21.20
C GLN A 247 -3.51 23.74 -22.64
N GLN A 248 -4.19 22.94 -23.46
CA GLN A 248 -4.65 23.36 -24.79
C GLN A 248 -5.85 24.27 -24.66
#